data_cfd5488f296abab8870dab04558a5cde
#
_entry.id   cfd5488f296abab8870dab04558a5cde
#
_cell.length_a   1.000
_cell.length_b   1.000
_cell.length_c   1.000
_cell.angle_alpha   90.00
_cell.angle_beta   90.00
_cell.angle_gamma   90.00
#
_symmetry.space_group_name_H-M   'P 1'
#
loop_
_entity.id
_entity.type
_entity.pdbx_description
1 polymer ?
#
loop_
_entity_poly.entity_id
_entity_poly.type
_entity_poly.pdbx_seq_one_letter_code
_entity_poly.pdbx_strand_id
1 'polypeptide(L)'
;MKKLLAVSAMLFAASAVAQPPMDKYNKACAVCHNAGVAGAAKTGDVAAWAPKLEKGMDALVASVKSGLNAMPPKGMCFDCTDEDYVALITYMSSPAE
;
A
#
# COMPACT_ATOMS: atom_id res chain seq x y z
N MET A 1 33.61 -39.12 4.20
CA MET A 1 33.34 -38.66 4.11
C MET A 1 32.50 -38.04 3.57
N LYS A 2 31.87 -37.76 3.58
CA LYS A 2 31.12 -37.17 3.11
C LYS A 2 30.58 -36.15 3.47
N LYS A 3 30.41 -35.39 3.29
CA LYS A 3 30.05 -34.35 3.50
C LYS A 3 28.99 -33.89 3.20
N LEU A 4 28.26 -33.60 3.60
CA LEU A 4 27.25 -33.24 3.43
C LEU A 4 27.03 -31.99 3.29
N LEU A 5 26.57 -31.46 2.68
CA LEU A 5 26.27 -30.39 2.41
C LEU A 5 25.11 -29.96 2.73
N ALA A 6 24.87 -29.66 3.50
CA ALA A 6 23.82 -29.09 3.99
C ALA A 6 23.49 -27.94 3.27
N VAL A 7 22.75 -28.05 2.44
CA VAL A 7 22.41 -27.02 1.81
C VAL A 7 21.39 -26.36 2.47
N SER A 8 21.59 -25.60 3.21
CA SER A 8 20.67 -24.91 3.82
C SER A 8 19.90 -24.18 2.89
N ALA A 9 18.85 -24.63 2.62
CA ALA A 9 17.98 -23.99 1.85
C ALA A 9 17.52 -22.81 2.54
N MET A 10 17.94 -21.78 2.21
CA MET A 10 17.60 -20.68 2.73
C MET A 10 16.33 -20.31 2.32
N LEU A 11 15.43 -20.52 2.98
CA LEU A 11 14.26 -20.15 2.75
C LEU A 11 14.07 -18.76 2.95
N PHE A 12 14.03 -18.04 2.09
CA PHE A 12 13.64 -16.77 2.21
C PHE A 12 12.25 -16.80 2.28
N ALA A 13 11.74 -16.80 3.33
CA ALA A 13 10.46 -16.44 3.53
C ALA A 13 10.39 -15.07 3.03
N ALA A 14 10.38 -14.90 1.87
CA ALA A 14 10.21 -13.65 1.34
C ALA A 14 8.91 -13.23 1.87
N SER A 15 8.87 -12.41 2.74
CA SER A 15 7.70 -11.88 3.17
C SER A 15 7.05 -11.44 1.95
N ALA A 16 6.13 -12.13 1.58
CA ALA A 16 5.43 -11.85 0.45
C ALA A 16 4.74 -10.59 0.69
N VAL A 17 5.25 -9.60 0.17
CA VAL A 17 4.54 -8.41 0.12
C VAL A 17 3.42 -8.75 -0.79
N ALA A 18 2.25 -8.76 -0.29
CA ALA A 18 1.10 -9.06 -1.08
C ALA A 18 1.09 -8.11 -2.24
N GLN A 19 0.92 -8.61 -3.41
CA GLN A 19 0.79 -7.79 -4.57
C GLN A 19 -0.41 -6.90 -4.38
N PRO A 20 -0.29 -5.63 -4.63
CA PRO A 20 -1.43 -4.75 -4.51
C PRO A 20 -2.49 -5.13 -5.55
N PRO A 21 -3.76 -5.05 -5.21
CA PRO A 21 -4.81 -5.36 -6.18
C PRO A 21 -4.94 -4.20 -7.17
N MET A 22 -4.19 -4.28 -8.25
CA MET A 22 -4.09 -3.18 -9.20
C MET A 22 -5.41 -2.83 -9.88
N ASP A 23 -6.29 -3.79 -10.07
CA ASP A 23 -7.61 -3.49 -10.61
C ASP A 23 -8.37 -2.58 -9.66
N LYS A 24 -8.26 -2.81 -8.35
CA LYS A 24 -8.91 -1.96 -7.36
C LYS A 24 -8.22 -0.60 -7.28
N TYR A 25 -6.89 -0.60 -7.38
CA TYR A 25 -6.16 0.65 -7.40
C TYR A 25 -6.63 1.52 -8.57
N ASN A 26 -6.71 0.95 -9.76
CA ASN A 26 -7.06 1.70 -10.94
C ASN A 26 -8.49 2.20 -10.91
N LYS A 27 -9.39 1.46 -10.30
CA LYS A 27 -10.79 1.88 -10.25
C LYS A 27 -11.07 2.89 -9.17
N ALA A 28 -10.32 2.89 -8.11
CA ALA A 28 -10.61 3.71 -6.92
C ALA A 28 -9.51 4.68 -6.58
N CYS A 29 -8.39 4.20 -6.10
CA CYS A 29 -7.34 5.05 -5.55
C CYS A 29 -6.74 5.97 -6.60
N ALA A 30 -6.52 5.46 -7.79
CA ALA A 30 -5.83 6.20 -8.84
C ALA A 30 -6.60 7.45 -9.28
N VAL A 31 -7.89 7.47 -9.10
CA VAL A 31 -8.71 8.61 -9.51
C VAL A 31 -8.15 9.90 -8.90
N CYS A 32 -7.74 9.87 -7.66
CA CYS A 32 -7.19 11.04 -7.00
C CYS A 32 -5.69 10.94 -6.78
N HIS A 33 -5.20 9.75 -6.43
CA HIS A 33 -3.80 9.62 -6.02
C HIS A 33 -2.83 9.52 -7.19
N ASN A 34 -3.31 9.25 -8.40
CA ASN A 34 -2.40 9.17 -9.53
C ASN A 34 -1.89 10.58 -9.90
N ALA A 35 -2.73 11.56 -9.91
CA ALA A 35 -2.35 12.92 -10.30
C ALA A 35 -2.31 13.92 -9.16
N GLY A 36 -2.70 13.52 -7.96
CA GLY A 36 -2.72 14.43 -6.82
C GLY A 36 -3.95 15.32 -6.79
N VAL A 37 -5.08 14.82 -7.25
CA VAL A 37 -6.31 15.60 -7.29
C VAL A 37 -6.76 15.92 -5.87
N ALA A 38 -7.25 17.13 -5.68
CA ALA A 38 -7.83 17.56 -4.40
C ALA A 38 -6.86 17.42 -3.21
N GLY A 39 -5.58 17.55 -3.49
CA GLY A 39 -4.58 17.49 -2.42
C GLY A 39 -4.16 16.08 -2.03
N ALA A 40 -4.59 15.06 -2.77
CA ALA A 40 -4.19 13.69 -2.46
C ALA A 40 -2.69 13.52 -2.68
N ALA A 41 -2.05 12.75 -1.80
CA ALA A 41 -0.64 12.47 -1.97
C ALA A 41 -0.46 11.59 -3.20
N LYS A 42 0.41 12.00 -4.11
CA LYS A 42 0.56 11.27 -5.37
C LYS A 42 1.22 9.92 -5.14
N THR A 43 0.77 8.93 -5.87
CA THR A 43 1.39 7.62 -5.84
C THR A 43 2.87 7.76 -6.23
N GLY A 44 3.73 7.20 -5.43
CA GLY A 44 5.18 7.25 -5.67
C GLY A 44 5.88 8.46 -5.09
N ASP A 45 5.14 9.41 -4.54
CA ASP A 45 5.75 10.61 -3.97
C ASP A 45 6.13 10.33 -2.53
N VAL A 46 7.30 9.78 -2.34
CA VAL A 46 7.77 9.35 -1.02
C VAL A 46 7.76 10.49 -0.02
N ALA A 47 8.14 11.68 -0.45
CA ALA A 47 8.19 12.83 0.46
C ALA A 47 6.80 13.22 0.97
N ALA A 48 5.81 13.14 0.12
CA ALA A 48 4.44 13.48 0.53
C ALA A 48 3.88 12.43 1.47
N TRP A 49 4.28 11.17 1.29
CA TRP A 49 3.76 10.09 2.13
C TRP A 49 4.48 9.95 3.46
N ALA A 50 5.74 10.41 3.55
CA ALA A 50 6.53 10.22 4.76
C ALA A 50 5.83 10.69 6.04
N PRO A 51 5.30 11.91 6.12
CA PRO A 51 4.64 12.33 7.34
C PRO A 51 3.36 11.54 7.63
N LYS A 52 2.71 11.02 6.58
CA LYS A 52 1.51 10.24 6.79
C LYS A 52 1.86 8.87 7.33
N LEU A 53 2.94 8.28 6.85
CA LEU A 53 3.37 6.97 7.34
C LEU A 53 3.78 7.02 8.81
N GLU A 54 4.18 8.17 9.31
CA GLU A 54 4.54 8.29 10.72
C GLU A 54 3.36 8.05 11.63
N LYS A 55 2.15 8.19 11.14
CA LYS A 55 0.97 7.93 11.96
C LYS A 55 0.74 6.43 12.16
N GLY A 56 1.40 5.62 11.36
CA GLY A 56 1.26 4.18 11.44
C GLY A 56 0.22 3.65 10.47
N MET A 57 0.43 2.45 9.98
CA MET A 57 -0.45 1.86 8.97
C MET A 57 -1.88 1.71 9.48
N ASP A 58 -2.06 1.36 10.74
CA ASP A 58 -3.41 1.20 11.29
C ASP A 58 -4.19 2.51 11.22
N ALA A 59 -3.54 3.63 11.50
CA ALA A 59 -4.19 4.93 11.43
C ALA A 59 -4.52 5.29 9.99
N LEU A 60 -3.67 4.94 9.06
CA LEU A 60 -3.91 5.22 7.65
C LEU A 60 -5.09 4.39 7.13
N VAL A 61 -5.14 3.13 7.49
CA VAL A 61 -6.25 2.28 7.09
C VAL A 61 -7.56 2.81 7.67
N ALA A 62 -7.54 3.22 8.94
CA ALA A 62 -8.72 3.78 9.58
C ALA A 62 -9.19 5.05 8.86
N SER A 63 -8.26 5.90 8.43
CA SER A 63 -8.58 7.12 7.71
C SER A 63 -9.20 6.79 6.35
N VAL A 64 -8.69 5.80 5.66
CA VAL A 64 -9.25 5.40 4.39
C VAL A 64 -10.68 4.90 4.59
N LYS A 65 -10.89 4.07 5.60
CA LYS A 65 -12.21 3.47 5.80
C LYS A 65 -13.26 4.51 6.17
N SER A 66 -12.90 5.49 6.94
CA SER A 66 -13.86 6.51 7.36
C SER A 66 -13.89 7.74 6.47
N GLY A 67 -12.90 7.90 5.61
CA GLY A 67 -12.78 9.11 4.81
C GLY A 67 -11.98 10.17 5.53
N LEU A 68 -11.37 11.08 4.80
CA LEU A 68 -10.56 12.12 5.39
C LEU A 68 -10.54 13.32 4.46
N ASN A 69 -11.04 14.45 4.92
CA ASN A 69 -11.07 15.66 4.11
C ASN A 69 -11.83 15.39 2.78
N ALA A 70 -11.19 15.60 1.66
CA ALA A 70 -11.84 15.38 0.37
C ALA A 70 -11.86 13.91 -0.02
N MET A 71 -11.15 13.04 0.72
CA MET A 71 -11.13 11.63 0.40
C MET A 71 -12.40 10.97 0.90
N PRO A 72 -13.18 10.34 0.03
CA PRO A 72 -14.43 9.71 0.47
C PRO A 72 -14.17 8.45 1.27
N PRO A 73 -15.15 7.98 2.03
CA PRO A 73 -14.99 6.77 2.80
C PRO A 73 -14.61 5.59 1.91
N LYS A 74 -13.69 4.79 2.40
CA LYS A 74 -13.15 3.61 1.72
C LYS A 74 -12.39 3.97 0.44
N GLY A 75 -12.14 5.28 0.22
CA GLY A 75 -11.47 5.72 -1.00
C GLY A 75 -12.18 5.22 -2.23
N MET A 76 -13.49 5.02 -2.15
CA MET A 76 -14.33 4.48 -3.22
C MET A 76 -14.06 3.01 -3.52
N CYS A 77 -13.26 2.33 -2.72
CA CYS A 77 -13.02 0.90 -2.89
C CYS A 77 -13.89 0.14 -1.91
N PHE A 78 -15.14 -0.06 -2.27
CA PHE A 78 -16.12 -0.62 -1.36
C PHE A 78 -15.96 -2.13 -1.15
N ASP A 79 -15.20 -2.79 -2.00
CA ASP A 79 -14.96 -4.21 -1.88
C ASP A 79 -13.51 -4.52 -1.47
N CYS A 80 -12.80 -3.54 -0.91
CA CYS A 80 -11.45 -3.77 -0.40
C CYS A 80 -11.51 -4.33 1.02
N THR A 81 -10.62 -5.26 1.30
CA THR A 81 -10.42 -5.74 2.66
C THR A 81 -9.37 -4.87 3.33
N ASP A 82 -9.17 -5.03 4.63
CA ASP A 82 -8.12 -4.29 5.33
C ASP A 82 -6.76 -4.62 4.74
N GLU A 83 -6.52 -5.87 4.36
CA GLU A 83 -5.26 -6.25 3.72
C GLU A 83 -5.10 -5.56 2.38
N ASP A 84 -6.19 -5.37 1.65
CA ASP A 84 -6.14 -4.65 0.39
C ASP A 84 -5.74 -3.20 0.63
N TYR A 85 -6.30 -2.56 1.64
CA TYR A 85 -5.94 -1.18 1.96
C TYR A 85 -4.47 -1.07 2.34
N VAL A 86 -3.96 -2.01 3.13
CA VAL A 86 -2.55 -2.00 3.52
C VAL A 86 -1.67 -2.14 2.27
N ALA A 87 -2.02 -3.06 1.38
CA ALA A 87 -1.23 -3.28 0.17
C ALA A 87 -1.28 -2.07 -0.75
N LEU A 88 -2.43 -1.42 -0.85
CA LEU A 88 -2.58 -0.25 -1.69
C LEU A 88 -1.83 0.96 -1.14
N ILE A 89 -1.91 1.19 0.16
CA ILE A 89 -1.18 2.29 0.79
C ILE A 89 0.33 2.05 0.65
N THR A 90 0.77 0.82 0.84
CA THR A 90 2.17 0.46 0.70
C THR A 90 2.64 0.74 -0.73
N TYR A 91 1.85 0.36 -1.71
CA TYR A 91 2.17 0.60 -3.11
C TYR A 91 2.27 2.09 -3.40
N MET A 92 1.28 2.87 -2.95
CA MET A 92 1.24 4.29 -3.24
C MET A 92 2.35 5.07 -2.54
N SER A 93 2.76 4.61 -1.37
CA SER A 93 3.78 5.31 -0.59
C SER A 93 5.20 4.85 -0.93
N SER A 94 5.35 3.90 -1.83
CA SER A 94 6.66 3.41 -2.24
C SER A 94 7.16 4.20 -3.44
N PRO A 95 8.47 4.24 -3.67
CA PRO A 95 8.98 5.01 -4.80
C PRO A 95 8.42 4.50 -6.11
N ALA A 96 8.15 5.43 -7.01
CA ALA A 96 7.72 5.07 -8.36
C ALA A 96 8.89 4.43 -9.07
N GLU A 97 8.62 3.39 -9.88
CA GLU A 97 9.71 2.75 -10.57
C GLU A 97 9.88 3.22 -11.94
#